data_6e7842d37ed27836c57d4bef5314ffda
#
_entry.id   6e7842d37ed27836c57d4bef5314ffda
#
_cell.length_a   1.000
_cell.length_b   1.000
_cell.length_c   1.000
_cell.angle_alpha   90.00
_cell.angle_beta   90.00
_cell.angle_gamma   90.00
#
_symmetry.space_group_name_H-M   'P 1'
#
loop_
_entity.id
_entity.type
_entity.pdbx_description
1 polymer ?
#
loop_
_entity_poly.entity_id
_entity_poly.type
_entity_poly.pdbx_seq_one_letter_code
_entity_poly.pdbx_strand_id
1 'polypeptide(L)'
;MKKYILFILLILNWGYSNAQRVTITDLSNSVGSWEGKLTYLDYTSGKPYTMLANIKISLTGDNKGYIMSYEYPKEPQANAKDTTYVNDKLFGKDKIVDFKKSADGSFTLVTEIAGEDGNDHKKAILRHTYTLKSNNYSVVKDVKFDGTDVWIKRNEYQLVKDE
;
A
#
# COMPACT_ATOMS: atom_id res chain seq x y z
N MET A 1 -24.66 49.15 38.49
CA MET A 1 -23.58 48.15 38.24
C MET A 1 -24.07 47.22 37.10
N LYS A 2 -23.57 47.42 35.87
CA LYS A 2 -23.96 46.62 34.69
C LYS A 2 -23.01 45.43 34.57
N LYS A 3 -23.55 44.20 34.69
CA LYS A 3 -22.83 42.95 34.48
C LYS A 3 -22.80 42.66 32.97
N TYR A 4 -21.61 42.68 32.35
CA TYR A 4 -21.39 42.23 30.98
C TYR A 4 -21.17 40.72 31.00
N ILE A 5 -22.12 39.97 30.40
CA ILE A 5 -21.97 38.54 30.16
C ILE A 5 -21.21 38.35 28.84
N LEU A 6 -19.98 37.91 28.94
CA LEU A 6 -19.13 37.60 27.80
C LEU A 6 -19.52 36.23 27.27
N PHE A 7 -20.21 36.18 26.12
CA PHE A 7 -20.59 34.94 25.44
C PHE A 7 -19.39 34.48 24.59
N ILE A 8 -18.59 33.51 25.10
CA ILE A 8 -17.52 32.89 24.34
C ILE A 8 -18.14 31.88 23.37
N LEU A 9 -18.22 32.23 22.08
CA LEU A 9 -18.61 31.31 21.01
C LEU A 9 -17.44 30.32 20.79
N LEU A 10 -17.57 29.11 21.34
CA LEU A 10 -16.70 27.99 21.01
C LEU A 10 -17.07 27.51 19.61
N ILE A 11 -16.30 27.95 18.59
CA ILE A 11 -16.40 27.39 17.23
C ILE A 11 -15.75 26.03 17.25
N LEU A 12 -16.54 24.99 17.41
CA LEU A 12 -16.14 23.59 17.13
C LEU A 12 -15.90 23.46 15.63
N ASN A 13 -14.64 23.59 15.22
CA ASN A 13 -14.19 23.13 13.91
C ASN A 13 -14.32 21.59 13.87
N TRP A 14 -15.49 21.11 13.47
CA TRP A 14 -15.63 19.73 13.03
C TRP A 14 -14.88 19.62 11.70
N GLY A 15 -13.62 19.19 11.78
CA GLY A 15 -12.87 18.77 10.62
C GLY A 15 -13.63 17.63 9.95
N TYR A 16 -14.33 17.93 8.86
CA TYR A 16 -14.85 16.89 7.96
C TYR A 16 -13.62 16.15 7.43
N SER A 17 -13.33 15.00 8.01
CA SER A 17 -12.45 14.03 7.39
C SER A 17 -13.18 13.51 6.15
N ASN A 18 -12.96 14.18 5.03
CA ASN A 18 -13.32 13.62 3.73
C ASN A 18 -12.48 12.35 3.58
N ALA A 19 -13.09 11.19 3.74
CA ALA A 19 -12.50 9.95 3.35
C ALA A 19 -12.15 10.08 1.87
N GLN A 20 -10.86 10.25 1.58
CA GLN A 20 -10.37 10.53 0.23
C GLN A 20 -10.68 9.30 -0.63
N ARG A 21 -11.54 9.48 -1.62
CA ARG A 21 -11.89 8.43 -2.57
C ARG A 21 -10.69 8.19 -3.48
N VAL A 22 -10.31 6.93 -3.62
CA VAL A 22 -9.22 6.54 -4.52
C VAL A 22 -9.83 5.98 -5.79
N THR A 23 -9.34 6.46 -6.92
CA THR A 23 -9.74 5.98 -8.25
C THR A 23 -8.54 5.38 -8.96
N ILE A 24 -8.80 4.58 -9.99
CA ILE A 24 -7.74 4.00 -10.83
C ILE A 24 -6.87 5.10 -11.47
N THR A 25 -7.48 6.24 -11.82
CA THR A 25 -6.76 7.39 -12.41
C THR A 25 -5.77 8.01 -11.42
N ASP A 26 -6.06 7.97 -10.13
CA ASP A 26 -5.14 8.50 -9.11
C ASP A 26 -3.83 7.72 -9.03
N LEU A 27 -3.90 6.45 -9.37
CA LEU A 27 -2.78 5.53 -9.32
C LEU A 27 -2.12 5.29 -10.69
N SER A 28 -2.61 5.93 -11.77
CA SER A 28 -2.20 5.66 -13.16
C SER A 28 -0.70 5.84 -13.42
N ASN A 29 -0.01 6.71 -12.68
CA ASN A 29 1.42 6.95 -12.83
C ASN A 29 2.27 5.73 -12.42
N SER A 30 1.71 4.76 -11.69
CA SER A 30 2.38 3.49 -11.39
C SER A 30 2.38 2.50 -12.57
N VAL A 31 1.60 2.76 -13.62
CA VAL A 31 1.58 1.91 -14.82
C VAL A 31 2.93 1.95 -15.52
N GLY A 32 3.44 0.78 -15.91
CA GLY A 32 4.73 0.61 -16.57
C GLY A 32 5.49 -0.60 -16.08
N SER A 33 6.76 -0.67 -16.48
CA SER A 33 7.71 -1.70 -16.04
C SER A 33 8.62 -1.12 -14.97
N TRP A 34 8.91 -1.93 -13.95
CA TRP A 34 9.65 -1.55 -12.77
C TRP A 34 10.67 -2.63 -12.46
N GLU A 35 11.94 -2.26 -12.32
CA GLU A 35 13.03 -3.17 -12.03
C GLU A 35 13.64 -2.88 -10.65
N GLY A 36 14.08 -3.93 -9.94
CA GLY A 36 14.74 -3.72 -8.67
C GLY A 36 14.89 -4.98 -7.83
N LYS A 37 14.47 -4.90 -6.58
CA LYS A 37 14.67 -5.96 -5.60
C LYS A 37 13.49 -6.11 -4.66
N LEU A 38 13.32 -7.36 -4.19
CA LEU A 38 12.49 -7.73 -3.07
C LEU A 38 13.42 -8.10 -1.90
N THR A 39 13.18 -7.49 -0.74
CA THR A 39 13.75 -7.94 0.53
C THR A 39 12.62 -8.48 1.40
N TYR A 40 12.75 -9.70 1.92
CA TYR A 40 11.77 -10.28 2.83
C TYR A 40 12.43 -10.91 4.04
N LEU A 41 11.69 -10.97 5.14
CA LEU A 41 12.13 -11.66 6.34
C LEU A 41 11.90 -13.17 6.15
N ASP A 42 12.98 -13.94 6.07
CA ASP A 42 12.90 -15.40 6.03
C ASP A 42 12.36 -15.94 7.36
N TYR A 43 11.29 -16.71 7.30
CA TYR A 43 10.60 -17.20 8.49
C TYR A 43 11.39 -18.24 9.26
N THR A 44 12.27 -18.96 8.59
CA THR A 44 13.06 -20.04 9.20
C THR A 44 14.26 -19.49 9.95
N SER A 45 15.00 -18.58 9.31
CA SER A 45 16.21 -18.01 9.88
C SER A 45 15.97 -16.73 10.69
N GLY A 46 14.81 -16.07 10.52
CA GLY A 46 14.51 -14.76 11.08
C GLY A 46 15.37 -13.63 10.49
N LYS A 47 16.08 -13.88 9.39
CA LYS A 47 16.98 -12.91 8.76
C LYS A 47 16.40 -12.36 7.47
N PRO A 48 16.73 -11.11 7.09
CA PRO A 48 16.34 -10.57 5.80
C PRO A 48 17.07 -11.29 4.66
N TYR A 49 16.37 -11.61 3.59
CA TYR A 49 16.90 -12.11 2.34
C TYR A 49 16.51 -11.16 1.21
N THR A 50 17.44 -10.89 0.29
CA THR A 50 17.21 -9.96 -0.83
C THR A 50 17.46 -10.66 -2.16
N MET A 51 16.53 -10.48 -3.10
CA MET A 51 16.61 -11.02 -4.45
C MET A 51 16.20 -9.98 -5.48
N LEU A 52 16.58 -10.19 -6.75
CA LEU A 52 16.07 -9.38 -7.86
C LEU A 52 14.56 -9.64 -8.04
N ALA A 53 13.82 -8.59 -8.29
CA ALA A 53 12.40 -8.66 -8.55
C ALA A 53 11.97 -7.51 -9.46
N ASN A 54 11.17 -7.82 -10.48
CA ASN A 54 10.59 -6.85 -11.38
C ASN A 54 9.07 -6.91 -11.26
N ILE A 55 8.42 -5.77 -11.50
CA ILE A 55 6.96 -5.68 -11.52
C ILE A 55 6.54 -4.97 -12.79
N LYS A 56 5.66 -5.58 -13.58
CA LYS A 56 4.97 -4.90 -14.67
C LYS A 56 3.53 -4.61 -14.24
N ILE A 57 3.15 -3.33 -14.31
CA ILE A 57 1.81 -2.86 -13.96
C ILE A 57 1.11 -2.41 -15.23
N SER A 58 -0.07 -2.95 -15.52
CA SER A 58 -0.94 -2.55 -16.62
C SER A 58 -2.38 -2.40 -16.14
N LEU A 59 -3.19 -1.64 -16.87
CA LEU A 59 -4.62 -1.55 -16.60
C LEU A 59 -5.35 -2.80 -17.08
N THR A 60 -6.45 -3.13 -16.41
CA THR A 60 -7.44 -4.10 -16.94
C THR A 60 -8.11 -3.53 -18.21
N GLY A 61 -8.67 -4.41 -19.05
CA GLY A 61 -9.31 -3.99 -20.31
C GLY A 61 -10.51 -3.05 -20.13
N ASP A 62 -11.13 -3.02 -18.97
CA ASP A 62 -12.21 -2.11 -18.59
C ASP A 62 -11.72 -0.85 -17.86
N ASN A 63 -10.41 -0.69 -17.69
CA ASN A 63 -9.76 0.42 -16.96
C ASN A 63 -10.26 0.61 -15.51
N LYS A 64 -10.73 -0.44 -14.85
CA LYS A 64 -11.20 -0.37 -13.45
C LYS A 64 -10.26 -1.00 -12.45
N GLY A 65 -9.17 -1.60 -12.91
CA GLY A 65 -8.20 -2.28 -12.06
C GLY A 65 -6.81 -2.35 -12.68
N TYR A 66 -5.93 -2.96 -11.92
CA TYR A 66 -4.56 -3.26 -12.28
C TYR A 66 -4.35 -4.74 -12.50
N ILE A 67 -3.47 -5.04 -13.45
CA ILE A 67 -2.81 -6.32 -13.58
C ILE A 67 -1.36 -6.10 -13.17
N MET A 68 -0.92 -6.74 -12.09
CA MET A 68 0.46 -6.71 -11.61
C MET A 68 1.11 -8.06 -11.89
N SER A 69 2.15 -8.07 -12.73
CA SER A 69 2.95 -9.24 -13.04
C SER A 69 4.29 -9.13 -12.31
N TYR A 70 4.57 -10.10 -11.45
CA TYR A 70 5.79 -10.20 -10.65
C TYR A 70 6.74 -11.17 -11.33
N GLU A 71 7.98 -10.75 -11.54
CA GLU A 71 9.01 -11.56 -12.16
C GLU A 71 10.25 -11.63 -11.26
N TYR A 72 10.69 -12.84 -11.01
CA TYR A 72 11.86 -13.12 -10.20
C TYR A 72 12.92 -13.78 -11.08
N PRO A 73 13.91 -13.02 -11.63
CA PRO A 73 14.86 -13.53 -12.64
C PRO A 73 15.65 -14.76 -12.21
N LYS A 74 15.89 -14.92 -10.89
CA LYS A 74 16.61 -16.09 -10.35
C LYS A 74 15.70 -17.21 -9.85
N GLU A 75 14.39 -16.96 -9.76
CA GLU A 75 13.39 -17.90 -9.25
C GLU A 75 12.12 -17.84 -10.12
N PRO A 76 12.18 -18.13 -11.42
CA PRO A 76 11.06 -17.93 -12.34
C PRO A 76 9.83 -18.78 -12.01
N GLN A 77 9.98 -19.84 -11.23
CA GLN A 77 8.86 -20.64 -10.70
C GLN A 77 8.02 -19.87 -9.67
N ALA A 78 8.54 -18.79 -9.10
CA ALA A 78 7.82 -17.92 -8.17
C ALA A 78 7.09 -16.76 -8.87
N ASN A 79 7.25 -16.61 -10.21
CA ASN A 79 6.55 -15.59 -10.96
C ASN A 79 5.04 -15.68 -10.73
N ALA A 80 4.41 -14.51 -10.57
CA ALA A 80 2.99 -14.44 -10.25
C ALA A 80 2.32 -13.30 -11.02
N LYS A 81 0.99 -13.39 -11.12
CA LYS A 81 0.18 -12.36 -11.75
C LYS A 81 -1.10 -12.18 -10.93
N ASP A 82 -1.34 -10.96 -10.50
CA ASP A 82 -2.52 -10.57 -9.75
C ASP A 82 -3.34 -9.53 -10.49
N THR A 83 -4.66 -9.59 -10.31
CA THR A 83 -5.58 -8.57 -10.80
C THR A 83 -6.28 -7.92 -9.60
N THR A 84 -6.14 -6.61 -9.49
CA THR A 84 -6.67 -5.83 -8.37
C THR A 84 -7.59 -4.73 -8.91
N TYR A 85 -8.87 -4.79 -8.55
CA TYR A 85 -9.84 -3.74 -8.88
C TYR A 85 -9.83 -2.65 -7.80
N VAL A 86 -10.03 -1.41 -8.24
CA VAL A 86 -10.03 -0.23 -7.36
C VAL A 86 -11.45 0.32 -7.27
N ASN A 87 -11.91 0.53 -6.07
CA ASN A 87 -13.11 1.31 -5.80
C ASN A 87 -12.85 2.27 -4.63
N ASP A 88 -13.76 3.18 -4.37
CA ASP A 88 -13.61 4.30 -3.41
C ASP A 88 -12.95 3.92 -2.05
N LYS A 89 -13.12 2.68 -1.60
CA LYS A 89 -12.71 2.22 -0.26
C LYS A 89 -11.85 0.97 -0.27
N LEU A 90 -11.75 0.29 -1.41
CA LEU A 90 -11.06 -0.98 -1.53
C LEU A 90 -10.03 -0.96 -2.66
N PHE A 91 -8.89 -1.55 -2.39
CA PHE A 91 -7.88 -1.95 -3.37
C PHE A 91 -7.86 -3.48 -3.40
N GLY A 92 -8.55 -4.06 -4.37
CA GLY A 92 -8.89 -5.47 -4.36
C GLY A 92 -9.84 -5.83 -3.22
N LYS A 93 -9.36 -6.64 -2.28
CA LYS A 93 -10.08 -7.02 -1.05
C LYS A 93 -9.65 -6.19 0.16
N ASP A 94 -8.53 -5.48 0.05
CA ASP A 94 -7.94 -4.72 1.13
C ASP A 94 -8.67 -3.39 1.31
N LYS A 95 -8.97 -3.03 2.55
CA LYS A 95 -9.55 -1.73 2.88
C LYS A 95 -8.49 -0.64 2.70
N ILE A 96 -8.81 0.42 1.98
CA ILE A 96 -7.98 1.62 1.91
C ILE A 96 -8.12 2.36 3.24
N VAL A 97 -7.01 2.56 3.96
CA VAL A 97 -6.97 3.22 5.27
C VAL A 97 -6.31 4.59 5.22
N ASP A 98 -5.43 4.84 4.26
CA ASP A 98 -4.86 6.17 3.98
C ASP A 98 -4.52 6.31 2.49
N PHE A 99 -4.68 7.51 1.97
CA PHE A 99 -4.24 7.87 0.63
C PHE A 99 -3.81 9.32 0.57
N LYS A 100 -2.63 9.56 0.02
CA LYS A 100 -2.10 10.91 -0.21
C LYS A 100 -1.55 10.98 -1.62
N LYS A 101 -1.91 12.04 -2.35
CA LYS A 101 -1.42 12.32 -3.70
C LYS A 101 -0.90 13.73 -3.78
N SER A 102 0.23 13.90 -4.42
CA SER A 102 0.86 15.20 -4.70
C SER A 102 0.54 15.67 -6.11
N ALA A 103 0.74 16.96 -6.37
CA ALA A 103 0.47 17.57 -7.68
C ALA A 103 1.35 17.01 -8.81
N ASP A 104 2.55 16.51 -8.49
CA ASP A 104 3.46 15.84 -9.42
C ASP A 104 3.05 14.41 -9.77
N GLY A 105 1.92 13.93 -9.21
CA GLY A 105 1.41 12.58 -9.40
C GLY A 105 2.05 11.53 -8.50
N SER A 106 2.98 11.91 -7.60
CA SER A 106 3.45 11.03 -6.53
C SER A 106 2.30 10.68 -5.59
N PHE A 107 2.31 9.47 -5.04
CA PHE A 107 1.28 9.06 -4.08
C PHE A 107 1.81 8.10 -3.02
N THR A 108 1.09 8.03 -1.92
CA THR A 108 1.15 6.94 -0.94
C THR A 108 -0.25 6.39 -0.73
N LEU A 109 -0.42 5.09 -0.93
CA LEU A 109 -1.65 4.34 -0.67
C LEU A 109 -1.37 3.32 0.43
N VAL A 110 -2.17 3.33 1.49
CA VAL A 110 -2.07 2.34 2.58
C VAL A 110 -3.35 1.53 2.62
N THR A 111 -3.20 0.20 2.59
CA THR A 111 -4.32 -0.73 2.67
C THR A 111 -4.15 -1.69 3.84
N GLU A 112 -5.26 -2.20 4.37
CA GLU A 112 -5.27 -3.21 5.44
C GLU A 112 -6.30 -4.30 5.16
N ILE A 113 -5.93 -5.53 5.54
CA ILE A 113 -6.82 -6.68 5.51
C ILE A 113 -6.53 -7.60 6.72
N ALA A 114 -7.57 -8.14 7.31
CA ALA A 114 -7.43 -9.24 8.26
C ALA A 114 -7.04 -10.52 7.51
N GLY A 115 -6.03 -11.21 7.99
CA GLY A 115 -5.50 -12.41 7.36
C GLY A 115 -4.66 -13.24 8.31
N GLU A 116 -3.76 -14.02 7.74
CA GLU A 116 -2.81 -14.86 8.48
C GLU A 116 -1.39 -14.62 7.93
N ASP A 117 -0.39 -14.81 8.78
CA ASP A 117 1.01 -14.69 8.39
C ASP A 117 1.91 -15.62 9.21
N GLY A 118 3.12 -15.89 8.68
CA GLY A 118 4.08 -16.80 9.30
C GLY A 118 3.82 -18.26 8.98
N ASN A 119 4.81 -19.12 9.30
CA ASN A 119 4.71 -20.56 9.09
C ASN A 119 3.59 -21.21 9.92
N ASP A 120 3.20 -20.57 11.02
CA ASP A 120 2.17 -21.04 11.95
C ASP A 120 0.76 -20.54 11.59
N HIS A 121 0.60 -19.80 10.46
CA HIS A 121 -0.68 -19.23 10.02
C HIS A 121 -1.38 -18.43 11.13
N LYS A 122 -0.63 -17.60 11.85
CA LYS A 122 -1.19 -16.79 12.94
C LYS A 122 -2.03 -15.65 12.40
N LYS A 123 -3.18 -15.43 13.03
CA LYS A 123 -4.07 -14.30 12.70
C LYS A 123 -3.34 -12.98 12.87
N ALA A 124 -3.56 -12.09 11.91
CA ALA A 124 -2.88 -10.80 11.86
C ALA A 124 -3.67 -9.78 11.04
N ILE A 125 -3.32 -8.51 11.21
CA ILE A 125 -3.63 -7.46 10.24
C ILE A 125 -2.42 -7.34 9.30
N LEU A 126 -2.68 -7.47 8.00
CA LEU A 126 -1.70 -7.26 6.95
C LEU A 126 -1.90 -5.85 6.41
N ARG A 127 -0.84 -5.04 6.42
CA ARG A 127 -0.83 -3.68 5.87
C ARG A 127 0.09 -3.64 4.67
N HIS A 128 -0.42 -3.11 3.55
CA HIS A 128 0.41 -2.82 2.39
C HIS A 128 0.52 -1.30 2.20
N THR A 129 1.74 -0.82 2.05
CA THR A 129 2.02 0.58 1.73
C THR A 129 2.65 0.66 0.34
N TYR A 130 1.94 1.27 -0.58
CA TYR A 130 2.37 1.52 -1.96
C TYR A 130 2.82 2.97 -2.04
N THR A 131 4.06 3.22 -2.46
CA THR A 131 4.59 4.57 -2.60
C THR A 131 5.19 4.75 -3.99
N LEU A 132 4.67 5.74 -4.72
CA LEU A 132 5.27 6.24 -5.95
C LEU A 132 5.85 7.62 -5.70
N LYS A 133 7.14 7.80 -6.00
CA LYS A 133 7.80 9.09 -5.93
C LYS A 133 8.79 9.23 -7.08
N SER A 134 8.49 10.14 -8.03
CA SER A 134 9.26 10.24 -9.28
C SER A 134 9.35 8.88 -9.99
N ASN A 135 10.56 8.40 -10.25
CA ASN A 135 10.83 7.11 -10.90
C ASN A 135 11.04 5.96 -9.90
N ASN A 136 10.69 6.14 -8.63
CA ASN A 136 10.81 5.10 -7.61
C ASN A 136 9.43 4.60 -7.20
N TYR A 137 9.26 3.28 -7.17
CA TYR A 137 8.06 2.62 -6.69
C TYR A 137 8.43 1.62 -5.60
N SER A 138 7.76 1.70 -4.48
CA SER A 138 7.96 0.74 -3.39
C SER A 138 6.64 0.15 -2.91
N VAL A 139 6.69 -1.11 -2.51
CA VAL A 139 5.58 -1.81 -1.84
C VAL A 139 6.11 -2.46 -0.59
N VAL A 140 5.59 -2.05 0.56
CA VAL A 140 5.96 -2.60 1.87
C VAL A 140 4.79 -3.40 2.42
N LYS A 141 5.05 -4.63 2.89
CA LYS A 141 4.11 -5.41 3.70
C LYS A 141 4.55 -5.39 5.15
N ASP A 142 3.72 -4.83 6.01
CA ASP A 142 3.84 -4.92 7.46
C ASP A 142 2.75 -5.83 8.02
N VAL A 143 3.06 -6.52 9.11
CA VAL A 143 2.17 -7.46 9.78
C VAL A 143 2.07 -7.12 11.25
N LYS A 144 0.84 -7.08 11.77
CA LYS A 144 0.57 -6.97 13.19
C LYS A 144 -0.25 -8.18 13.64
N PHE A 145 0.38 -9.05 14.43
CA PHE A 145 -0.28 -10.25 14.94
C PHE A 145 -1.33 -9.91 16.01
N ASP A 146 -2.38 -10.70 16.07
CA ASP A 146 -3.41 -10.58 17.10
C ASP A 146 -2.78 -10.63 18.49
N GLY A 147 -3.27 -9.75 19.39
CA GLY A 147 -2.74 -9.63 20.75
C GLY A 147 -1.44 -8.81 20.87
N THR A 148 -0.96 -8.20 19.78
CA THR A 148 0.23 -7.31 19.80
C THR A 148 -0.10 -5.93 19.24
N ASP A 149 0.66 -4.90 19.67
CA ASP A 149 0.61 -3.57 19.10
C ASP A 149 1.81 -3.25 18.18
N VAL A 150 2.65 -4.26 17.91
CA VAL A 150 3.89 -4.12 17.16
C VAL A 150 3.66 -4.49 15.70
N TRP A 151 4.05 -3.59 14.79
CA TRP A 151 4.13 -3.86 13.36
C TRP A 151 5.51 -4.42 13.01
N ILE A 152 5.54 -5.50 12.26
CA ILE A 152 6.75 -6.17 11.78
C ILE A 152 6.80 -6.04 10.27
N LYS A 153 7.84 -5.39 9.73
CA LYS A 153 8.06 -5.36 8.28
C LYS A 153 8.42 -6.75 7.78
N ARG A 154 7.60 -7.29 6.89
CA ARG A 154 7.74 -8.64 6.35
C ARG A 154 8.45 -8.65 5.01
N ASN A 155 8.09 -7.74 4.13
CA ASN A 155 8.78 -7.59 2.85
C ASN A 155 8.72 -6.16 2.34
N GLU A 156 9.61 -5.87 1.40
CA GLU A 156 9.69 -4.59 0.72
C GLU A 156 10.20 -4.79 -0.71
N TYR A 157 9.42 -4.35 -1.68
CA TYR A 157 9.90 -4.10 -3.03
C TYR A 157 10.46 -2.68 -3.10
N GLN A 158 11.64 -2.54 -3.68
CA GLN A 158 12.28 -1.26 -4.01
C GLN A 158 12.63 -1.28 -5.50
N LEU A 159 11.92 -0.47 -6.27
CA LEU A 159 11.91 -0.55 -7.73
C LEU A 159 12.16 0.83 -8.33
N VAL A 160 12.78 0.84 -9.50
CA VAL A 160 12.99 2.02 -10.34
C VAL A 160 12.28 1.78 -11.66
N LYS A 161 11.73 2.83 -12.26
CA LYS A 161 11.05 2.73 -13.57
C LYS A 161 12.05 2.32 -14.63
N ASP A 162 11.69 1.29 -15.39
CA ASP A 162 12.41 0.88 -16.58
C ASP A 162 12.15 1.92 -17.69
N GLU A 163 13.22 2.36 -18.39
CA GLU A 163 13.18 3.40 -19.44
C GLU A 163 12.67 2.87 -20.78
#